data_5b42978e7eb65e40fc793bbe020cde02
#
_entry.id   5b42978e7eb65e40fc793bbe020cde02
#
_cell.length_a   1.000
_cell.length_b   1.000
_cell.length_c   1.000
_cell.angle_alpha   90.00
_cell.angle_beta   90.00
_cell.angle_gamma   90.00
#
_symmetry.space_group_name_H-M   'P 1'
#
loop_
_entity.id
_entity.type
_entity.pdbx_description
1 polymer ?
#
loop_
_entity_poly.entity_id
_entity_poly.type
_entity_poly.pdbx_seq_one_letter_code
_entity_poly.pdbx_strand_id
1 'polypeptide(L)'
;FPWNLWSYSWSWLVEIIQVLNPIGLYAFNSISIAFFCSPVIFFFKSKYKYFVFSIFLLIFFSFYIFGSYKINDDRDMTRDIKKTVYVKVISPNFDMRYIHTDKEIKETIKKIVRYSDPDPNRETIFIWPEGIFAGIYFEDLKKFSNIFNKSFSKKHLLIFGINTQDKSSNEFYNSLITSNNNLDVLYKYDKKKLVPFGEFIPFNDLSEKFGLKKITQGYGSFSKGNEQKNFILNELNILPLICYEIIFPKLTQFSDKKTNMIVNISEDAWFGNSIGPHQHFAKAIFRSIENNSYLARSANKGISAFINNNGKTIKRLEPHESGNIELDVPLINNNFKNKNDLIFFV
;
A
#
# COMPACT_ATOMS: atom_id res chain seq x y z
N PHE A 1 3.42 -16.02 -8.32
CA PHE A 1 3.80 -15.12 -7.24
C PHE A 1 3.86 -13.68 -7.77
N PRO A 2 3.09 -12.73 -7.24
CA PRO A 2 2.86 -11.44 -7.91
C PRO A 2 3.98 -10.39 -7.71
N TRP A 3 5.14 -10.74 -7.16
CA TRP A 3 6.25 -9.80 -7.00
C TRP A 3 7.01 -9.53 -8.29
N ASN A 4 7.32 -10.59 -9.06
CA ASN A 4 8.21 -10.53 -10.23
C ASN A 4 7.45 -10.69 -11.55
N LEU A 5 6.32 -9.98 -11.71
CA LEU A 5 5.57 -10.00 -12.97
C LEU A 5 6.23 -9.06 -13.99
N TRP A 6 6.28 -9.51 -15.24
CA TRP A 6 6.83 -8.72 -16.35
C TRP A 6 6.06 -7.42 -16.62
N SER A 7 4.77 -7.39 -16.26
CA SER A 7 3.94 -6.19 -16.37
C SER A 7 4.51 -4.99 -15.60
N TYR A 8 5.25 -5.21 -14.50
CA TYR A 8 5.81 -4.11 -13.71
C TYR A 8 6.92 -3.34 -14.43
N SER A 9 7.51 -3.89 -15.49
CA SER A 9 8.46 -3.15 -16.34
C SER A 9 7.82 -1.95 -17.04
N TRP A 10 6.49 -1.90 -17.13
CA TRP A 10 5.74 -0.78 -17.70
C TRP A 10 5.40 0.32 -16.69
N SER A 11 5.82 0.22 -15.43
CA SER A 11 5.44 1.15 -14.35
C SER A 11 5.81 2.62 -14.60
N TRP A 12 6.73 2.90 -15.50
CA TRP A 12 7.16 4.23 -15.90
C TRP A 12 6.30 4.84 -17.02
N LEU A 13 5.45 4.06 -17.67
CA LEU A 13 4.60 4.48 -18.80
C LEU A 13 3.13 4.35 -18.41
N VAL A 14 2.65 5.37 -17.68
CA VAL A 14 1.33 5.33 -17.02
C VAL A 14 0.17 5.20 -18.02
N GLU A 15 0.34 5.67 -19.24
CA GLU A 15 -0.65 5.56 -20.31
C GLU A 15 -0.91 4.08 -20.66
N ILE A 16 0.12 3.28 -20.85
CA ILE A 16 -0.03 1.86 -21.19
C ILE A 16 -0.71 1.07 -20.08
N ILE A 17 -0.36 1.35 -18.82
CA ILE A 17 -0.88 0.60 -17.68
C ILE A 17 -2.31 0.98 -17.27
N GLN A 18 -2.95 1.98 -17.91
CA GLN A 18 -4.38 2.29 -17.67
C GLN A 18 -5.31 1.11 -17.95
N VAL A 19 -4.89 0.18 -18.82
CA VAL A 19 -5.64 -1.05 -19.10
C VAL A 19 -5.76 -2.00 -17.91
N LEU A 20 -4.97 -1.79 -16.85
CA LEU A 20 -5.10 -2.56 -15.60
C LEU A 20 -6.50 -2.46 -15.00
N ASN A 21 -7.16 -1.33 -15.13
CA ASN A 21 -8.51 -1.16 -14.60
C ASN A 21 -9.54 -2.08 -15.30
N PRO A 22 -9.63 -2.15 -16.65
CA PRO A 22 -10.58 -3.04 -17.34
C PRO A 22 -10.15 -4.51 -17.43
N ILE A 23 -8.82 -4.83 -17.51
CA ILE A 23 -8.39 -6.22 -17.77
C ILE A 23 -7.64 -6.87 -16.60
N GLY A 24 -7.19 -6.09 -15.62
CA GLY A 24 -6.46 -6.55 -14.44
C GLY A 24 -4.99 -6.93 -14.68
N LEU A 25 -4.26 -7.13 -13.58
CA LEU A 25 -2.82 -7.36 -13.57
C LEU A 25 -2.40 -8.61 -14.36
N TYR A 26 -3.08 -9.73 -14.14
CA TYR A 26 -2.62 -11.00 -14.69
C TYR A 26 -2.82 -11.11 -16.20
N ALA A 27 -3.95 -10.59 -16.71
CA ALA A 27 -4.19 -10.52 -18.16
C ALA A 27 -3.16 -9.59 -18.83
N PHE A 28 -2.93 -8.40 -18.25
CA PHE A 28 -1.91 -7.49 -18.73
C PHE A 28 -0.49 -8.10 -18.68
N ASN A 29 -0.19 -8.89 -17.65
CA ASN A 29 1.09 -9.60 -17.56
C ASN A 29 1.25 -10.63 -18.67
N SER A 30 0.22 -11.41 -18.97
CA SER A 30 0.26 -12.39 -20.07
C SER A 30 0.50 -11.72 -21.44
N ILE A 31 -0.17 -10.59 -21.70
CA ILE A 31 0.04 -9.79 -22.91
C ILE A 31 1.47 -9.22 -22.94
N SER A 32 1.99 -8.74 -21.81
CA SER A 32 3.36 -8.22 -21.70
C SER A 32 4.41 -9.30 -21.98
N ILE A 33 4.23 -10.51 -21.45
CA ILE A 33 5.13 -11.65 -21.73
C ILE A 33 5.10 -11.97 -23.24
N ALA A 34 3.91 -12.09 -23.81
CA ALA A 34 3.76 -12.39 -25.23
C ALA A 34 4.43 -11.31 -26.12
N PHE A 35 4.27 -10.03 -25.76
CA PHE A 35 4.94 -8.91 -26.42
C PHE A 35 6.47 -9.03 -26.35
N PHE A 36 7.04 -9.21 -25.15
CA PHE A 36 8.49 -9.31 -24.98
C PHE A 36 9.09 -10.56 -25.63
N CYS A 37 8.30 -11.63 -25.76
CA CYS A 37 8.71 -12.83 -26.48
C CYS A 37 8.51 -12.73 -28.02
N SER A 38 7.69 -11.80 -28.50
CA SER A 38 7.33 -11.72 -29.94
C SER A 38 8.52 -11.53 -30.89
N PRO A 39 9.65 -10.86 -30.53
CA PRO A 39 10.82 -10.76 -31.41
C PRO A 39 11.45 -12.12 -31.79
N VAL A 40 11.23 -13.15 -30.97
CA VAL A 40 11.71 -14.51 -31.26
C VAL A 40 11.20 -15.04 -32.61
N ILE A 41 10.05 -14.55 -33.07
CA ILE A 41 9.47 -14.98 -34.36
C ILE A 41 10.39 -14.68 -35.57
N PHE A 42 11.27 -13.69 -35.46
CA PHE A 42 12.22 -13.34 -36.52
C PHE A 42 13.31 -14.39 -36.73
N PHE A 43 13.57 -15.26 -35.74
CA PHE A 43 14.48 -16.40 -35.90
C PHE A 43 13.86 -17.60 -36.61
N PHE A 44 12.54 -17.60 -36.81
CA PHE A 44 11.84 -18.66 -37.53
C PHE A 44 11.60 -18.29 -39.02
N LYS A 45 11.60 -19.29 -39.91
CA LYS A 45 11.26 -19.15 -41.31
C LYS A 45 9.73 -19.05 -41.49
N SER A 46 9.10 -18.02 -40.92
CA SER A 46 7.64 -17.81 -41.03
C SER A 46 7.33 -16.63 -41.94
N LYS A 47 6.39 -16.82 -42.89
CA LYS A 47 5.88 -15.73 -43.73
C LYS A 47 5.04 -14.72 -42.99
N TYR A 48 4.56 -15.08 -41.81
CA TYR A 48 3.69 -14.22 -40.93
C TYR A 48 4.45 -13.44 -39.90
N LYS A 49 5.78 -13.53 -39.81
CA LYS A 49 6.57 -12.92 -38.72
C LYS A 49 6.35 -11.42 -38.56
N TYR A 50 6.32 -10.66 -39.64
CA TYR A 50 6.05 -9.22 -39.61
C TYR A 50 4.62 -8.92 -39.18
N PHE A 51 3.65 -9.68 -39.69
CA PHE A 51 2.24 -9.53 -39.35
C PHE A 51 1.99 -9.76 -37.85
N VAL A 52 2.49 -10.85 -37.28
CA VAL A 52 2.34 -11.18 -35.86
C VAL A 52 3.02 -10.12 -34.97
N PHE A 53 4.24 -9.72 -35.33
CA PHE A 53 4.94 -8.69 -34.56
C PHE A 53 4.21 -7.34 -34.59
N SER A 54 3.68 -6.96 -35.77
CA SER A 54 2.89 -5.73 -35.94
C SER A 54 1.60 -5.74 -35.10
N ILE A 55 0.95 -6.90 -34.92
CA ILE A 55 -0.23 -7.01 -34.04
C ILE A 55 0.13 -6.60 -32.61
N PHE A 56 1.25 -7.08 -32.07
CA PHE A 56 1.65 -6.70 -30.71
C PHE A 56 1.95 -5.20 -30.61
N LEU A 57 2.62 -4.61 -31.58
CA LEU A 57 2.86 -3.17 -31.61
C LEU A 57 1.54 -2.39 -31.65
N LEU A 58 0.57 -2.83 -32.45
CA LEU A 58 -0.76 -2.20 -32.52
C LEU A 58 -1.54 -2.32 -31.20
N ILE A 59 -1.44 -3.46 -30.52
CA ILE A 59 -2.07 -3.65 -29.19
C ILE A 59 -1.50 -2.64 -28.19
N PHE A 60 -0.18 -2.52 -28.08
CA PHE A 60 0.43 -1.58 -27.13
C PHE A 60 0.21 -0.12 -27.51
N PHE A 61 0.18 0.18 -28.79
CA PHE A 61 -0.20 1.51 -29.29
C PHE A 61 -1.67 1.85 -28.95
N SER A 62 -2.57 0.88 -29.07
CA SER A 62 -3.97 1.03 -28.67
C SER A 62 -4.10 1.23 -27.15
N PHE A 63 -3.30 0.53 -26.34
CA PHE A 63 -3.24 0.75 -24.88
C PHE A 63 -2.78 2.16 -24.55
N TYR A 64 -1.78 2.66 -25.26
CA TYR A 64 -1.28 4.02 -25.09
C TYR A 64 -2.35 5.07 -25.41
N ILE A 65 -3.05 4.93 -26.54
CA ILE A 65 -4.14 5.83 -26.95
C ILE A 65 -5.28 5.80 -25.92
N PHE A 66 -5.72 4.60 -25.53
CA PHE A 66 -6.76 4.39 -24.52
C PHE A 66 -6.39 5.07 -23.21
N GLY A 67 -5.17 4.86 -22.74
CA GLY A 67 -4.72 5.44 -21.47
C GLY A 67 -4.55 6.95 -21.53
N SER A 68 -4.04 7.49 -22.63
CA SER A 68 -3.94 8.94 -22.83
C SER A 68 -5.33 9.60 -22.83
N TYR A 69 -6.30 8.98 -23.48
CA TYR A 69 -7.70 9.45 -23.45
C TYR A 69 -8.26 9.42 -22.03
N LYS A 70 -8.14 8.27 -21.33
CA LYS A 70 -8.64 8.09 -19.97
C LYS A 70 -8.03 9.09 -18.98
N ILE A 71 -6.72 9.31 -19.04
CA ILE A 71 -6.04 10.26 -18.15
C ILE A 71 -6.54 11.69 -18.36
N ASN A 72 -6.86 12.08 -19.59
CA ASN A 72 -7.40 13.40 -19.89
C ASN A 72 -8.84 13.56 -19.42
N ASP A 73 -9.68 12.55 -19.65
CA ASP A 73 -11.08 12.53 -19.19
C ASP A 73 -11.17 12.60 -17.65
N ASP A 74 -10.36 11.81 -16.94
CA ASP A 74 -10.31 11.82 -15.48
C ASP A 74 -9.81 13.16 -14.91
N ARG A 75 -8.96 13.91 -15.62
CA ARG A 75 -8.53 15.26 -15.20
C ARG A 75 -9.70 16.23 -15.20
N ASP A 76 -10.56 16.14 -16.19
CA ASP A 76 -11.71 17.03 -16.28
C ASP A 76 -12.75 16.67 -15.21
N MET A 77 -12.99 15.39 -14.96
CA MET A 77 -13.89 14.93 -13.90
C MET A 77 -13.40 15.27 -12.48
N THR A 78 -12.09 15.26 -12.24
CA THR A 78 -11.54 15.58 -10.90
C THR A 78 -11.53 17.06 -10.58
N ARG A 79 -11.64 17.97 -11.57
CA ARG A 79 -11.72 19.42 -11.35
C ARG A 79 -13.01 19.84 -10.62
N ASP A 80 -14.07 19.07 -10.75
CA ASP A 80 -15.38 19.40 -10.16
C ASP A 80 -15.61 18.79 -8.79
N ILE A 81 -14.64 18.03 -8.24
CA ILE A 81 -14.76 17.41 -6.92
C ILE A 81 -14.62 18.46 -5.84
N LYS A 82 -15.74 18.74 -5.15
CA LYS A 82 -15.81 19.74 -4.06
C LYS A 82 -15.39 19.21 -2.71
N LYS A 83 -15.38 17.88 -2.50
CA LYS A 83 -15.08 17.26 -1.21
C LYS A 83 -13.69 16.68 -1.21
N THR A 84 -12.87 17.16 -0.31
CA THR A 84 -11.50 16.67 -0.08
C THR A 84 -11.32 16.31 1.38
N VAL A 85 -10.36 15.45 1.64
CA VAL A 85 -9.87 15.13 2.98
C VAL A 85 -8.39 15.47 3.05
N TYR A 86 -8.00 16.24 4.05
CA TYR A 86 -6.59 16.60 4.24
C TYR A 86 -5.83 15.47 4.90
N VAL A 87 -4.80 15.00 4.23
CA VAL A 87 -3.99 13.86 4.64
C VAL A 87 -2.53 14.26 4.72
N LYS A 88 -1.86 13.88 5.81
CA LYS A 88 -0.40 13.95 5.96
C LYS A 88 0.17 12.55 6.02
N VAL A 89 1.11 12.26 5.14
CA VAL A 89 1.90 11.02 5.11
C VAL A 89 3.28 11.32 5.68
N ILE A 90 3.70 10.53 6.66
CA ILE A 90 4.94 10.75 7.40
C ILE A 90 5.96 9.66 7.07
N SER A 91 7.20 10.07 6.79
CA SER A 91 8.36 9.21 6.60
C SER A 91 9.39 9.54 7.69
N PRO A 92 9.48 8.76 8.77
CA PRO A 92 10.35 9.12 9.90
C PRO A 92 11.80 8.68 9.72
N ASN A 93 12.07 7.70 8.85
CA ASN A 93 13.38 7.07 8.64
C ASN A 93 14.00 6.51 9.94
N PHE A 94 13.19 5.78 10.71
CA PHE A 94 13.65 5.19 11.96
C PHE A 94 14.38 3.87 11.73
N ASP A 95 15.39 3.60 12.59
CA ASP A 95 15.97 2.27 12.67
C ASP A 95 15.02 1.33 13.41
N MET A 96 14.86 0.12 12.85
CA MET A 96 14.06 -0.91 13.50
C MET A 96 14.72 -1.39 14.79
N ARG A 97 13.97 -1.32 15.89
CA ARG A 97 14.35 -1.86 17.19
C ARG A 97 13.18 -2.63 17.76
N TYR A 98 13.47 -3.72 18.47
CA TYR A 98 12.44 -4.59 19.04
C TYR A 98 12.38 -4.56 20.56
N ILE A 99 13.38 -3.98 21.19
CA ILE A 99 13.44 -3.80 22.66
C ILE A 99 13.55 -2.32 22.94
N HIS A 100 12.66 -1.81 23.74
CA HIS A 100 12.57 -0.39 24.07
C HIS A 100 12.40 -0.17 25.56
N THR A 101 13.09 0.85 26.06
CA THR A 101 12.80 1.46 27.36
C THR A 101 11.65 2.47 27.20
N ASP A 102 10.96 2.77 28.29
CA ASP A 102 9.92 3.82 28.30
C ASP A 102 10.45 5.20 27.83
N LYS A 103 11.73 5.47 28.07
CA LYS A 103 12.39 6.69 27.60
C LYS A 103 12.48 6.70 26.07
N GLU A 104 12.92 5.61 25.46
CA GLU A 104 13.05 5.49 24.01
C GLU A 104 11.68 5.54 23.32
N ILE A 105 10.65 4.92 23.90
CA ILE A 105 9.27 5.01 23.40
C ILE A 105 8.81 6.48 23.38
N LYS A 106 9.03 7.22 24.48
CA LYS A 106 8.69 8.66 24.56
C LYS A 106 9.43 9.49 23.52
N GLU A 107 10.72 9.20 23.29
CA GLU A 107 11.51 9.88 22.26
C GLU A 107 11.02 9.58 20.86
N THR A 108 10.67 8.33 20.56
CA THR A 108 10.06 7.93 19.29
C THR A 108 8.74 8.65 19.05
N ILE A 109 7.85 8.70 20.06
CA ILE A 109 6.59 9.44 19.97
C ILE A 109 6.84 10.93 19.70
N LYS A 110 7.76 11.57 20.44
CA LYS A 110 8.09 12.99 20.22
C LYS A 110 8.63 13.26 18.82
N LYS A 111 9.46 12.34 18.27
CA LYS A 111 9.98 12.47 16.91
C LYS A 111 8.87 12.35 15.87
N ILE A 112 7.98 11.36 16.01
CA ILE A 112 6.89 11.18 15.04
C ILE A 112 5.90 12.35 15.10
N VAL A 113 5.61 12.89 16.30
CA VAL A 113 4.81 14.12 16.48
C VAL A 113 5.45 15.29 15.75
N ARG A 114 6.77 15.48 15.91
CA ARG A 114 7.51 16.57 15.24
C ARG A 114 7.44 16.43 13.71
N TYR A 115 7.60 15.22 13.16
CA TYR A 115 7.46 15.00 11.71
C TYR A 115 6.02 15.17 11.23
N SER A 116 5.03 14.88 12.10
CA SER A 116 3.61 15.08 11.76
C SER A 116 3.22 16.54 11.67
N ASP A 117 3.90 17.42 12.43
CA ASP A 117 3.63 18.87 12.45
C ASP A 117 2.11 19.18 12.49
N PRO A 118 1.41 18.82 13.59
CA PRO A 118 -0.04 18.89 13.66
C PRO A 118 -0.54 20.33 13.85
N ASP A 119 -1.45 20.79 12.99
CA ASP A 119 -2.22 22.01 13.17
C ASP A 119 -3.52 21.69 13.93
N PRO A 120 -3.70 22.16 15.19
CA PRO A 120 -4.88 21.83 16.00
C PRO A 120 -6.20 22.34 15.42
N ASN A 121 -6.16 23.28 14.49
CA ASN A 121 -7.35 23.90 13.88
C ASN A 121 -7.83 23.18 12.63
N ARG A 122 -6.98 22.38 12.00
CA ARG A 122 -7.27 21.71 10.72
C ARG A 122 -7.62 20.25 10.93
N GLU A 123 -8.76 19.81 10.40
CA GLU A 123 -9.07 18.37 10.32
C GLU A 123 -8.01 17.67 9.47
N THR A 124 -7.32 16.68 10.05
CA THR A 124 -6.18 16.02 9.40
C THR A 124 -6.13 14.54 9.71
N ILE A 125 -5.91 13.74 8.67
CA ILE A 125 -5.57 12.32 8.80
C ILE A 125 -4.06 12.18 8.71
N PHE A 126 -3.43 11.71 9.78
CA PHE A 126 -2.00 11.40 9.81
C PHE A 126 -1.81 9.93 9.51
N ILE A 127 -0.92 9.60 8.58
CA ILE A 127 -0.58 8.22 8.22
C ILE A 127 0.90 8.01 8.52
N TRP A 128 1.16 7.12 9.50
CA TRP A 128 2.50 6.71 9.87
C TRP A 128 2.79 5.31 9.34
N PRO A 129 4.06 4.98 9.06
CA PRO A 129 4.40 3.70 8.47
C PRO A 129 4.25 2.52 9.45
N GLU A 130 4.33 1.33 8.92
CA GLU A 130 4.59 0.11 9.67
C GLU A 130 5.96 0.18 10.35
N GLY A 131 6.15 -0.54 11.45
CA GLY A 131 7.47 -0.76 12.06
C GLY A 131 7.98 0.35 12.97
N ILE A 132 7.37 1.54 13.02
CA ILE A 132 7.84 2.62 13.91
C ILE A 132 7.72 2.28 15.39
N PHE A 133 6.82 1.39 15.73
CA PHE A 133 6.60 0.83 17.06
C PHE A 133 6.90 -0.66 17.11
N ALA A 134 7.91 -1.13 16.33
CA ALA A 134 8.30 -2.53 16.31
C ALA A 134 8.64 -3.03 17.72
N GLY A 135 8.11 -4.18 18.13
CA GLY A 135 8.30 -4.75 19.45
C GLY A 135 7.46 -4.11 20.56
N ILE A 136 6.64 -3.10 20.25
CA ILE A 136 5.72 -2.48 21.21
C ILE A 136 4.30 -2.94 20.88
N TYR A 137 3.54 -3.32 21.91
CA TYR A 137 2.12 -3.61 21.77
C TYR A 137 1.28 -2.35 21.97
N PHE A 138 0.12 -2.34 21.34
CA PHE A 138 -0.80 -1.21 21.42
C PHE A 138 -1.17 -0.85 22.88
N GLU A 139 -1.34 -1.86 23.73
CA GLU A 139 -1.65 -1.67 25.15
C GLU A 139 -0.52 -0.96 25.90
N ASP A 140 0.74 -1.19 25.51
CA ASP A 140 1.89 -0.49 26.07
C ASP A 140 1.99 0.95 25.54
N LEU A 141 1.69 1.17 24.27
CA LEU A 141 1.64 2.51 23.68
C LEU A 141 0.58 3.38 24.37
N LYS A 142 -0.56 2.80 24.76
CA LYS A 142 -1.62 3.50 25.50
C LYS A 142 -1.17 4.15 26.81
N LYS A 143 -0.14 3.64 27.46
CA LYS A 143 0.44 4.24 28.67
C LYS A 143 0.96 5.66 28.41
N PHE A 144 1.23 5.99 27.15
CA PHE A 144 1.74 7.29 26.71
C PHE A 144 0.66 8.18 26.06
N SER A 145 -0.61 7.83 26.18
CA SER A 145 -1.75 8.57 25.58
C SER A 145 -1.75 10.07 25.89
N ASN A 146 -1.25 10.45 27.06
CA ASN A 146 -1.11 11.85 27.46
C ASN A 146 -0.24 12.67 26.49
N ILE A 147 0.78 12.06 25.86
CA ILE A 147 1.64 12.76 24.90
C ILE A 147 0.85 13.00 23.62
N PHE A 148 0.10 12.00 23.17
CA PHE A 148 -0.76 12.11 21.99
C PHE A 148 -1.85 13.17 22.18
N ASN A 149 -2.55 13.13 23.30
CA ASN A 149 -3.63 14.07 23.60
C ASN A 149 -3.16 15.53 23.69
N LYS A 150 -1.92 15.75 24.14
CA LYS A 150 -1.31 17.09 24.17
C LYS A 150 -0.85 17.57 22.79
N SER A 151 -0.49 16.64 21.89
CA SER A 151 0.10 16.95 20.59
C SER A 151 -0.94 17.01 19.49
N PHE A 152 -1.98 16.20 19.57
CA PHE A 152 -3.02 16.11 18.56
C PHE A 152 -4.37 16.61 19.11
N SER A 153 -5.17 17.25 18.27
CA SER A 153 -6.50 17.71 18.62
C SER A 153 -7.59 16.66 18.32
N LYS A 154 -8.81 16.89 18.79
CA LYS A 154 -9.98 16.04 18.48
C LYS A 154 -10.33 16.00 16.98
N LYS A 155 -9.77 16.90 16.17
CA LYS A 155 -9.95 16.95 14.71
C LYS A 155 -9.00 16.02 13.97
N HIS A 156 -8.09 15.35 14.68
CA HIS A 156 -7.05 14.52 14.07
C HIS A 156 -7.40 13.05 14.17
N LEU A 157 -7.18 12.33 13.07
CA LEU A 157 -7.17 10.88 13.01
C LEU A 157 -5.75 10.39 12.80
N LEU A 158 -5.36 9.36 13.54
CA LEU A 158 -4.05 8.74 13.47
C LEU A 158 -4.19 7.34 12.89
N ILE A 159 -3.54 7.07 11.77
CA ILE A 159 -3.47 5.75 11.14
C ILE A 159 -2.03 5.27 11.21
N PHE A 160 -1.77 4.12 11.83
CA PHE A 160 -0.41 3.61 12.01
C PHE A 160 -0.36 2.10 12.21
N GLY A 161 0.83 1.53 11.95
CA GLY A 161 1.13 0.13 12.19
C GLY A 161 1.61 -0.12 13.61
N ILE A 162 1.09 -1.19 14.25
CA ILE A 162 1.51 -1.61 15.59
C ILE A 162 1.14 -3.08 15.84
N ASN A 163 1.85 -3.72 16.75
CA ASN A 163 1.50 -5.07 17.18
C ASN A 163 0.30 -5.04 18.14
N THR A 164 -0.62 -5.98 17.96
CA THR A 164 -1.75 -6.18 18.87
C THR A 164 -1.80 -7.62 19.35
N GLN A 165 -2.38 -7.84 20.51
CA GLN A 165 -2.60 -9.16 21.07
C GLN A 165 -4.10 -9.37 21.34
N ASP A 166 -4.62 -10.52 20.94
CA ASP A 166 -5.90 -11.01 21.42
C ASP A 166 -5.66 -11.84 22.69
N LYS A 167 -6.10 -11.30 23.82
CA LYS A 167 -5.91 -11.96 25.13
C LYS A 167 -6.72 -13.25 25.28
N SER A 168 -7.80 -13.40 24.51
CA SER A 168 -8.68 -14.57 24.58
C SER A 168 -8.09 -15.78 23.88
N SER A 169 -7.47 -15.58 22.71
CA SER A 169 -6.83 -16.62 21.91
C SER A 169 -5.31 -16.69 22.09
N ASN A 170 -4.72 -15.71 22.79
CA ASN A 170 -3.27 -15.53 22.92
C ASN A 170 -2.56 -15.38 21.57
N GLU A 171 -3.27 -14.86 20.57
CA GLU A 171 -2.74 -14.61 19.23
C GLU A 171 -2.17 -13.19 19.09
N PHE A 172 -1.13 -13.08 18.28
CA PHE A 172 -0.45 -11.81 18.01
C PHE A 172 -0.64 -11.41 16.55
N TYR A 173 -0.95 -10.14 16.32
CA TYR A 173 -1.23 -9.61 15.00
C TYR A 173 -0.33 -8.41 14.69
N ASN A 174 0.08 -8.32 13.42
CA ASN A 174 0.57 -7.08 12.84
C ASN A 174 -0.65 -6.29 12.35
N SER A 175 -0.91 -5.14 12.97
CA SER A 175 -2.18 -4.44 12.79
C SER A 175 -1.99 -3.00 12.31
N LEU A 176 -2.94 -2.53 11.50
CA LEU A 176 -3.15 -1.11 11.24
C LEU A 176 -4.28 -0.63 12.16
N ILE A 177 -3.99 0.38 12.96
CA ILE A 177 -4.95 1.03 13.85
C ILE A 177 -5.32 2.39 13.29
N THR A 178 -6.61 2.73 13.33
CA THR A 178 -7.10 4.10 13.23
C THR A 178 -7.60 4.53 14.60
N SER A 179 -7.08 5.62 15.13
CA SER A 179 -7.44 6.14 16.45
C SER A 179 -7.65 7.65 16.44
N ASN A 180 -8.29 8.14 17.50
CA ASN A 180 -8.33 9.56 17.83
C ASN A 180 -7.05 9.97 18.60
N ASN A 181 -7.00 11.22 19.04
CA ASN A 181 -5.90 11.79 19.81
C ASN A 181 -5.70 11.20 21.22
N ASN A 182 -6.69 10.46 21.75
CA ASN A 182 -6.58 9.73 23.03
C ASN A 182 -6.13 8.28 22.87
N LEU A 183 -5.84 7.83 21.63
CA LEU A 183 -5.61 6.45 21.27
C LEU A 183 -6.84 5.55 21.50
N ASP A 184 -8.06 6.09 21.43
CA ASP A 184 -9.25 5.29 21.34
C ASP A 184 -9.35 4.71 19.93
N VAL A 185 -9.46 3.39 19.85
CA VAL A 185 -9.49 2.67 18.57
C VAL A 185 -10.84 2.86 17.88
N LEU A 186 -10.84 3.49 16.72
CA LEU A 186 -12.01 3.65 15.86
C LEU A 186 -12.12 2.52 14.85
N TYR A 187 -10.97 1.98 14.44
CA TYR A 187 -10.88 0.89 13.50
C TYR A 187 -9.58 0.11 13.68
N LYS A 188 -9.65 -1.21 13.47
CA LYS A 188 -8.51 -2.12 13.50
C LYS A 188 -8.55 -3.03 12.27
N TYR A 189 -7.42 -3.17 11.61
CA TYR A 189 -7.19 -4.13 10.53
C TYR A 189 -5.97 -4.99 10.85
N ASP A 190 -6.15 -6.29 10.93
CA ASP A 190 -5.08 -7.26 11.16
C ASP A 190 -4.58 -7.79 9.82
N LYS A 191 -3.26 -7.79 9.62
CA LYS A 191 -2.61 -8.19 8.38
C LYS A 191 -3.03 -9.58 7.93
N LYS A 192 -3.58 -9.67 6.75
CA LYS A 192 -4.14 -10.91 6.18
C LYS A 192 -3.11 -11.73 5.42
N LYS A 193 -2.18 -11.07 4.74
CA LYS A 193 -1.10 -11.71 3.98
C LYS A 193 0.24 -11.47 4.66
N LEU A 194 0.64 -12.48 5.44
CA LEU A 194 1.92 -12.46 6.17
C LEU A 194 3.09 -12.79 5.25
N VAL A 195 4.26 -12.23 5.56
CA VAL A 195 5.50 -12.50 4.85
C VAL A 195 6.07 -13.85 5.32
N PRO A 196 6.23 -14.85 4.41
CA PRO A 196 6.84 -16.12 4.76
C PRO A 196 8.26 -15.92 5.28
N PHE A 197 8.64 -16.67 6.31
CA PHE A 197 9.93 -16.61 7.03
C PHE A 197 10.25 -15.26 7.71
N GLY A 198 9.48 -14.21 7.42
CA GLY A 198 9.55 -12.92 8.09
C GLY A 198 8.59 -12.84 9.27
N GLU A 199 7.31 -13.04 9.01
CA GLU A 199 6.24 -12.89 9.99
C GLU A 199 5.70 -14.23 10.50
N PHE A 200 5.86 -15.29 9.73
CA PHE A 200 5.52 -16.66 10.15
C PHE A 200 6.49 -17.67 9.50
N ILE A 201 6.59 -18.85 10.09
CA ILE A 201 7.34 -19.97 9.53
C ILE A 201 6.35 -20.93 8.84
N PRO A 202 6.46 -21.10 7.51
CA PRO A 202 5.66 -22.09 6.81
C PRO A 202 6.01 -23.51 7.28
N PHE A 203 5.01 -24.38 7.44
CA PHE A 203 5.21 -25.79 7.82
C PHE A 203 6.02 -25.97 9.10
N ASN A 204 5.59 -25.36 10.23
CA ASN A 204 6.31 -25.32 11.50
C ASN A 204 6.93 -26.68 11.88
N ASP A 205 6.15 -27.77 11.82
CA ASP A 205 6.59 -29.13 12.24
C ASP A 205 7.75 -29.67 11.38
N LEU A 206 7.80 -29.28 10.10
CA LEU A 206 8.85 -29.68 9.18
C LEU A 206 10.05 -28.73 9.26
N SER A 207 9.79 -27.45 9.43
CA SER A 207 10.79 -26.40 9.50
C SER A 207 11.69 -26.54 10.72
N GLU A 208 11.14 -26.92 11.86
CA GLU A 208 11.90 -27.21 13.10
C GLU A 208 12.88 -28.38 12.91
N LYS A 209 12.45 -29.43 12.21
CA LYS A 209 13.30 -30.60 11.90
C LYS A 209 14.50 -30.24 11.02
N PHE A 210 14.36 -29.23 10.15
CA PHE A 210 15.44 -28.73 9.27
C PHE A 210 16.21 -27.54 9.86
N GLY A 211 15.93 -27.16 11.13
CA GLY A 211 16.62 -26.05 11.78
C GLY A 211 16.32 -24.68 11.15
N LEU A 212 15.23 -24.56 10.39
CA LEU A 212 14.82 -23.29 9.78
C LEU A 212 14.31 -22.34 10.86
N LYS A 213 14.97 -21.20 10.98
CA LYS A 213 14.57 -20.14 11.94
C LYS A 213 13.94 -18.97 11.20
N LYS A 214 13.14 -18.21 11.93
CA LYS A 214 12.60 -16.94 11.47
C LYS A 214 13.75 -15.98 11.12
N ILE A 215 13.69 -15.32 9.97
CA ILE A 215 14.73 -14.39 9.51
C ILE A 215 14.67 -13.09 10.32
N THR A 216 13.48 -12.70 10.76
CA THR A 216 13.28 -11.45 11.50
C THR A 216 13.44 -11.65 13.00
N GLN A 217 14.11 -10.71 13.65
CA GLN A 217 14.10 -10.61 15.10
C GLN A 217 12.72 -10.12 15.56
N GLY A 218 12.19 -10.65 16.67
CA GLY A 218 10.90 -10.27 17.23
C GLY A 218 10.14 -11.46 17.78
N TYR A 219 9.00 -11.18 18.42
CA TYR A 219 8.14 -12.18 19.04
C TYR A 219 7.59 -13.14 17.97
N GLY A 220 7.50 -14.42 18.29
CA GLY A 220 6.79 -15.52 17.66
C GLY A 220 6.22 -15.33 16.23
N SER A 221 5.46 -16.23 15.73
CA SER A 221 4.71 -16.05 14.48
C SER A 221 3.50 -15.16 14.72
N PHE A 222 3.24 -14.23 13.80
CA PHE A 222 1.96 -13.53 13.77
C PHE A 222 0.84 -14.44 13.27
N SER A 223 -0.37 -14.20 13.78
CA SER A 223 -1.60 -14.80 13.27
C SER A 223 -2.14 -14.00 12.10
N LYS A 224 -2.83 -14.67 11.18
CA LYS A 224 -3.46 -14.00 10.02
C LYS A 224 -4.73 -13.31 10.45
N GLY A 225 -4.93 -12.09 9.99
CA GLY A 225 -6.22 -11.41 10.06
C GLY A 225 -7.31 -12.15 9.27
N ASN A 226 -8.52 -12.14 9.80
CA ASN A 226 -9.64 -12.91 9.24
C ASN A 226 -10.31 -12.21 8.07
N GLU A 227 -10.52 -10.88 8.16
CA GLU A 227 -11.35 -10.14 7.21
C GLU A 227 -10.63 -8.93 6.59
N GLN A 228 -10.93 -8.70 5.31
CA GLN A 228 -10.61 -7.44 4.63
C GLN A 228 -11.84 -6.56 4.70
N LYS A 229 -11.81 -5.53 5.54
CA LYS A 229 -12.88 -4.54 5.65
C LYS A 229 -12.29 -3.16 5.43
N ASN A 230 -13.07 -2.28 4.80
CA ASN A 230 -12.71 -0.89 4.68
C ASN A 230 -13.04 -0.13 5.96
N PHE A 231 -12.22 0.85 6.29
CA PHE A 231 -12.57 1.86 7.28
C PHE A 231 -13.49 2.90 6.63
N ILE A 232 -14.68 3.07 7.19
CA ILE A 232 -15.67 4.02 6.68
C ILE A 232 -15.92 5.09 7.73
N LEU A 233 -15.68 6.34 7.35
CA LEU A 233 -16.00 7.50 8.16
C LEU A 233 -16.71 8.55 7.28
N ASN A 234 -18.00 8.76 7.52
CA ASN A 234 -18.84 9.59 6.66
C ASN A 234 -18.78 9.12 5.19
N GLU A 235 -18.28 9.96 4.29
CA GLU A 235 -18.11 9.64 2.87
C GLU A 235 -16.73 9.07 2.53
N LEU A 236 -15.79 9.10 3.48
CA LEU A 236 -14.45 8.54 3.32
C LEU A 236 -14.51 7.03 3.49
N ASN A 237 -14.02 6.32 2.49
CA ASN A 237 -13.92 4.86 2.49
C ASN A 237 -12.48 4.46 2.18
N ILE A 238 -11.76 4.03 3.21
CA ILE A 238 -10.34 3.67 3.16
C ILE A 238 -10.18 2.16 3.10
N LEU A 239 -9.43 1.68 2.10
CA LEU A 239 -8.94 0.32 2.03
C LEU A 239 -7.54 0.25 2.67
N PRO A 240 -7.37 -0.44 3.82
CA PRO A 240 -6.07 -0.60 4.45
C PRO A 240 -5.28 -1.74 3.81
N LEU A 241 -3.97 -1.52 3.63
CA LEU A 241 -2.99 -2.54 3.23
C LEU A 241 -1.70 -2.36 4.03
N ILE A 242 -1.20 -3.45 4.60
CA ILE A 242 0.05 -3.45 5.36
C ILE A 242 1.16 -4.07 4.50
N CYS A 243 2.18 -3.25 4.14
CA CYS A 243 3.43 -3.64 3.51
C CYS A 243 3.24 -4.55 2.29
N TYR A 244 3.68 -5.78 2.40
CA TYR A 244 3.62 -6.86 1.43
C TYR A 244 2.24 -7.09 0.80
N GLU A 245 1.16 -6.70 1.46
CA GLU A 245 -0.21 -6.87 0.95
C GLU A 245 -0.47 -6.11 -0.35
N ILE A 246 0.25 -5.02 -0.60
CA ILE A 246 0.13 -4.21 -1.82
C ILE A 246 0.41 -5.00 -3.10
N ILE A 247 1.14 -6.12 -3.02
CA ILE A 247 1.45 -6.94 -4.18
C ILE A 247 0.28 -7.80 -4.65
N PHE A 248 -0.74 -8.03 -3.80
CA PHE A 248 -1.84 -8.95 -4.07
C PHE A 248 -3.08 -8.21 -4.61
N PRO A 249 -3.40 -8.32 -5.93
CA PRO A 249 -4.61 -7.70 -6.49
C PRO A 249 -5.89 -8.12 -5.76
N LYS A 250 -5.98 -9.39 -5.38
CA LYS A 250 -7.18 -9.93 -4.72
C LYS A 250 -7.58 -9.21 -3.42
N LEU A 251 -6.64 -8.60 -2.71
CA LEU A 251 -6.96 -7.84 -1.49
C LEU A 251 -7.66 -6.51 -1.77
N THR A 252 -7.58 -6.02 -3.00
CA THR A 252 -8.19 -4.75 -3.40
C THR A 252 -9.49 -4.93 -4.18
N GLN A 253 -9.72 -6.12 -4.74
CA GLN A 253 -10.88 -6.42 -5.60
C GLN A 253 -12.19 -6.69 -4.84
N PHE A 254 -12.11 -7.10 -3.56
CA PHE A 254 -13.26 -7.55 -2.78
C PHE A 254 -13.93 -6.48 -1.91
N SER A 255 -13.60 -5.22 -2.09
CA SER A 255 -14.34 -4.20 -1.37
C SER A 255 -15.70 -3.98 -2.07
N ASP A 256 -16.76 -4.45 -1.47
CA ASP A 256 -18.16 -4.26 -1.93
C ASP A 256 -18.58 -2.78 -2.01
N LYS A 257 -17.72 -1.88 -1.60
CA LYS A 257 -17.99 -0.46 -1.50
C LYS A 257 -16.88 0.36 -2.14
N LYS A 258 -17.31 1.40 -2.80
CA LYS A 258 -16.56 2.49 -3.43
C LYS A 258 -15.37 2.97 -2.60
N THR A 259 -14.21 2.35 -2.73
CA THR A 259 -12.98 2.81 -2.08
C THR A 259 -12.58 4.16 -2.65
N ASN A 260 -12.46 5.19 -1.79
CA ASN A 260 -11.96 6.49 -2.20
C ASN A 260 -10.43 6.55 -2.14
N MET A 261 -9.87 5.95 -1.09
CA MET A 261 -8.45 5.99 -0.84
C MET A 261 -7.93 4.63 -0.36
N ILE A 262 -6.82 4.21 -0.94
CA ILE A 262 -6.02 3.10 -0.41
C ILE A 262 -4.98 3.69 0.53
N VAL A 263 -4.89 3.18 1.75
CA VAL A 263 -3.81 3.48 2.70
C VAL A 263 -2.87 2.29 2.76
N ASN A 264 -1.63 2.50 2.34
CA ASN A 264 -0.59 1.48 2.44
C ASN A 264 0.50 1.94 3.40
N ILE A 265 0.58 1.29 4.55
CA ILE A 265 1.69 1.47 5.50
C ILE A 265 2.73 0.38 5.29
N SER A 266 4.02 0.71 5.38
CA SER A 266 5.09 -0.24 5.05
C SER A 266 6.35 -0.02 5.86
N GLU A 267 7.06 -1.13 6.13
CA GLU A 267 8.43 -1.14 6.61
C GLU A 267 9.35 -1.64 5.50
N ASP A 268 10.03 -0.71 4.84
CA ASP A 268 10.89 -1.03 3.69
C ASP A 268 12.38 -1.15 4.08
N ALA A 269 12.74 -1.00 5.36
CA ALA A 269 14.12 -1.18 5.84
C ALA A 269 14.68 -2.57 5.52
N TRP A 270 13.82 -3.58 5.38
CA TRP A 270 14.19 -4.94 4.98
C TRP A 270 14.94 -5.02 3.65
N PHE A 271 14.69 -4.07 2.75
CA PHE A 271 15.31 -4.05 1.43
C PHE A 271 16.73 -3.44 1.46
N GLY A 272 17.11 -2.75 2.55
CA GLY A 272 18.38 -2.03 2.62
C GLY A 272 18.55 -1.06 1.44
N ASN A 273 19.81 -0.84 1.05
CA ASN A 273 20.17 -0.01 -0.10
C ASN A 273 20.10 -0.81 -1.41
N SER A 274 18.88 -1.22 -1.81
CA SER A 274 18.65 -2.01 -3.01
C SER A 274 17.55 -1.40 -3.88
N ILE A 275 17.24 -2.03 -5.00
CA ILE A 275 16.11 -1.69 -5.88
C ILE A 275 14.74 -2.05 -5.24
N GLY A 276 14.74 -2.79 -4.12
CA GLY A 276 13.53 -3.30 -3.46
C GLY A 276 12.46 -2.26 -3.18
N PRO A 277 12.78 -1.11 -2.55
CA PRO A 277 11.80 -0.03 -2.30
C PRO A 277 11.14 0.47 -3.59
N HIS A 278 11.88 0.61 -4.68
CA HIS A 278 11.35 1.03 -5.99
C HIS A 278 10.45 -0.04 -6.61
N GLN A 279 10.83 -1.31 -6.52
CA GLN A 279 10.00 -2.42 -6.97
C GLN A 279 8.70 -2.49 -6.14
N HIS A 280 8.79 -2.29 -4.82
CA HIS A 280 7.63 -2.28 -3.94
C HIS A 280 6.69 -1.11 -4.26
N PHE A 281 7.25 0.07 -4.49
CA PHE A 281 6.50 1.26 -4.88
C PHE A 281 5.77 1.10 -6.23
N ALA A 282 6.39 0.46 -7.21
CA ALA A 282 5.74 0.18 -8.50
C ALA A 282 4.41 -0.57 -8.34
N LYS A 283 4.30 -1.48 -7.34
CA LYS A 283 3.04 -2.19 -7.06
C LYS A 283 1.95 -1.24 -6.56
N ALA A 284 2.34 -0.22 -5.79
CA ALA A 284 1.38 0.79 -5.31
C ALA A 284 0.78 1.59 -6.49
N ILE A 285 1.60 1.95 -7.50
CA ILE A 285 1.11 2.58 -8.73
C ILE A 285 0.06 1.71 -9.42
N PHE A 286 0.32 0.42 -9.56
CA PHE A 286 -0.61 -0.52 -10.19
C PHE A 286 -1.92 -0.63 -9.40
N ARG A 287 -1.86 -0.68 -8.06
CA ARG A 287 -3.07 -0.77 -7.21
C ARG A 287 -3.95 0.48 -7.33
N SER A 288 -3.37 1.68 -7.42
CA SER A 288 -4.16 2.90 -7.59
C SER A 288 -4.96 2.88 -8.89
N ILE A 289 -4.35 2.45 -10.00
CA ILE A 289 -5.00 2.36 -11.32
C ILE A 289 -6.08 1.27 -11.34
N GLU A 290 -5.77 0.06 -10.86
CA GLU A 290 -6.73 -1.05 -10.85
C GLU A 290 -8.01 -0.71 -10.09
N ASN A 291 -7.87 0.03 -8.99
CA ASN A 291 -9.00 0.39 -8.14
C ASN A 291 -9.59 1.76 -8.46
N ASN A 292 -9.02 2.47 -9.42
CA ASN A 292 -9.39 3.86 -9.75
C ASN A 292 -9.47 4.74 -8.48
N SER A 293 -8.51 4.60 -7.57
CA SER A 293 -8.51 5.23 -6.25
C SER A 293 -7.20 5.95 -5.98
N TYR A 294 -7.27 7.04 -5.20
CA TYR A 294 -6.07 7.63 -4.65
C TYR A 294 -5.39 6.64 -3.70
N LEU A 295 -4.06 6.70 -3.64
CA LEU A 295 -3.27 5.90 -2.72
C LEU A 295 -2.33 6.79 -1.92
N ALA A 296 -2.45 6.71 -0.59
CA ALA A 296 -1.54 7.31 0.36
C ALA A 296 -0.62 6.22 0.93
N ARG A 297 0.66 6.28 0.62
CA ARG A 297 1.67 5.33 1.09
C ARG A 297 2.60 6.00 2.08
N SER A 298 2.70 5.42 3.26
CA SER A 298 3.68 5.77 4.28
C SER A 298 4.64 4.60 4.47
N ALA A 299 5.92 4.80 4.17
CA ALA A 299 6.93 3.74 4.23
C ALA A 299 8.14 4.19 5.04
N ASN A 300 8.47 3.45 6.09
CA ASN A 300 9.73 3.67 6.82
C ASN A 300 10.89 3.19 5.95
N LYS A 301 11.89 4.06 5.73
CA LYS A 301 13.07 3.84 4.86
C LYS A 301 12.76 3.50 3.40
N GLY A 302 11.49 3.59 2.99
CA GLY A 302 11.03 3.39 1.63
C GLY A 302 10.50 4.66 0.99
N ILE A 303 9.82 4.51 -0.16
CA ILE A 303 9.18 5.63 -0.86
C ILE A 303 7.82 5.87 -0.22
N SER A 304 7.65 7.05 0.39
CA SER A 304 6.36 7.56 0.86
C SER A 304 5.76 8.48 -0.19
N ALA A 305 4.49 8.31 -0.52
CA ALA A 305 3.91 9.06 -1.64
C ALA A 305 2.39 9.18 -1.61
N PHE A 306 1.90 10.19 -2.33
CA PHE A 306 0.54 10.25 -2.83
C PHE A 306 0.52 9.90 -4.32
N ILE A 307 -0.31 8.94 -4.69
CA ILE A 307 -0.52 8.49 -6.06
C ILE A 307 -2.00 8.72 -6.38
N ASN A 308 -2.30 9.34 -7.52
CA ASN A 308 -3.69 9.52 -7.93
C ASN A 308 -4.26 8.24 -8.58
N ASN A 309 -5.55 8.26 -8.87
CA ASN A 309 -6.27 7.14 -9.50
C ASN A 309 -5.72 6.72 -10.88
N ASN A 310 -4.95 7.58 -11.55
CA ASN A 310 -4.28 7.29 -12.82
C ASN A 310 -2.83 6.83 -12.67
N GLY A 311 -2.38 6.55 -11.44
CA GLY A 311 -1.01 6.09 -11.18
C GLY A 311 0.05 7.17 -11.18
N LYS A 312 -0.33 8.46 -11.34
CA LYS A 312 0.63 9.55 -11.28
C LYS A 312 1.00 9.85 -9.84
N THR A 313 2.29 9.85 -9.55
CA THR A 313 2.82 10.31 -8.26
C THR A 313 2.68 11.82 -8.17
N ILE A 314 1.92 12.30 -7.17
CA ILE A 314 1.64 13.72 -6.95
C ILE A 314 2.72 14.35 -6.08
N LYS A 315 3.03 13.69 -4.95
CA LYS A 315 4.10 14.07 -4.02
C LYS A 315 4.79 12.81 -3.53
N ARG A 316 6.08 12.86 -3.26
CA ARG A 316 6.82 11.74 -2.69
C ARG A 316 8.01 12.20 -1.85
N LEU A 317 8.46 11.33 -0.95
CA LEU A 317 9.75 11.31 -0.29
C LEU A 317 10.50 10.08 -0.75
N GLU A 318 11.79 10.23 -1.02
CA GLU A 318 12.66 9.14 -1.48
C GLU A 318 13.02 8.17 -0.34
N PRO A 319 13.55 6.98 -0.65
CA PRO A 319 14.08 6.09 0.38
C PRO A 319 15.06 6.81 1.29
N HIS A 320 14.96 6.56 2.60
CA HIS A 320 15.79 7.18 3.65
C HIS A 320 15.59 8.70 3.84
N GLU A 321 14.68 9.33 3.13
CA GLU A 321 14.30 10.72 3.37
C GLU A 321 13.31 10.82 4.54
N SER A 322 13.57 11.77 5.47
CA SER A 322 12.69 12.03 6.63
C SER A 322 11.86 13.27 6.39
N GLY A 323 10.59 13.21 6.79
CA GLY A 323 9.72 14.37 6.70
C GLY A 323 8.26 13.99 6.60
N ASN A 324 7.46 14.91 6.07
CA ASN A 324 6.08 14.67 5.70
C ASN A 324 5.77 15.23 4.32
N ILE A 325 4.74 14.68 3.72
CA ILE A 325 4.05 15.23 2.56
C ILE A 325 2.56 15.30 2.86
N GLU A 326 1.89 16.28 2.30
CA GLU A 326 0.49 16.56 2.57
C GLU A 326 -0.29 16.82 1.28
N LEU A 327 -1.55 16.42 1.28
CA LEU A 327 -2.44 16.58 0.14
C LEU A 327 -3.90 16.69 0.60
N ASP A 328 -4.66 17.57 -0.05
CA ASP A 328 -6.11 17.52 -0.02
C ASP A 328 -6.55 16.44 -1.02
N VAL A 329 -6.83 15.24 -0.51
CA VAL A 329 -7.20 14.07 -1.32
C VAL A 329 -8.65 14.20 -1.74
N PRO A 330 -8.97 14.24 -3.05
CA PRO A 330 -10.34 14.33 -3.53
C PRO A 330 -11.08 13.00 -3.29
N LEU A 331 -12.32 13.09 -2.80
CA LEU A 331 -13.19 11.93 -2.60
C LEU A 331 -13.90 11.57 -3.92
N ILE A 332 -13.25 10.75 -4.72
CA ILE A 332 -13.80 10.28 -5.99
C ILE A 332 -14.93 9.28 -5.72
N ASN A 333 -16.12 9.58 -6.21
CA ASN A 333 -17.23 8.62 -6.20
C ASN A 333 -17.04 7.58 -7.31
N ASN A 334 -16.38 6.49 -6.98
CA ASN A 334 -16.19 5.37 -7.90
C ASN A 334 -17.54 4.65 -8.13
N ASN A 335 -18.28 5.07 -9.16
CA ASN A 335 -19.50 4.39 -9.61
C ASN A 335 -19.19 3.14 -10.47
N PHE A 336 -17.93 2.81 -10.66
CA PHE A 336 -17.53 1.64 -11.42
C PHE A 336 -17.82 0.37 -10.60
N LYS A 337 -18.83 -0.39 -11.02
CA LYS A 337 -18.87 -1.82 -10.75
C LYS A 337 -17.55 -2.38 -11.26
N ASN A 338 -16.82 -3.11 -10.43
CA ASN A 338 -15.67 -3.89 -10.87
C ASN A 338 -16.13 -4.79 -12.02
N LYS A 339 -15.87 -4.39 -13.26
CA LYS A 339 -16.13 -5.20 -14.45
C LYS A 339 -15.15 -6.38 -14.58
N ASN A 340 -14.19 -6.46 -13.68
CA ASN A 340 -13.21 -7.56 -13.63
C ASN A 340 -13.86 -8.93 -13.38
N ASP A 341 -15.10 -8.99 -12.90
CA ASP A 341 -15.84 -10.25 -12.76
C ASP A 341 -16.34 -10.84 -14.10
N LEU A 342 -16.19 -10.13 -15.20
CA LEU A 342 -16.79 -10.52 -16.48
C LEU A 342 -15.85 -11.16 -17.48
N ILE A 343 -14.52 -11.02 -17.34
CA ILE A 343 -13.60 -11.41 -18.42
C ILE A 343 -12.60 -12.51 -18.02
N PHE A 344 -12.21 -12.66 -16.75
CA PHE A 344 -11.25 -13.69 -16.34
C PHE A 344 -11.54 -14.26 -14.96
N PHE A 345 -12.40 -15.27 -14.89
CA PHE A 345 -12.36 -16.29 -13.85
C PHE A 345 -11.15 -17.19 -14.13
N VAL A 346 -10.06 -17.00 -13.41
CA VAL A 346 -9.03 -18.04 -13.17
C VAL A 346 -8.58 -17.93 -11.72
#